data_dc96233a2f0ba2aade744172e9afe070
#
_entry.id   dc96233a2f0ba2aade744172e9afe070
#
_cell.length_a   1.000
_cell.length_b   1.000
_cell.length_c   1.000
_cell.angle_alpha   90.00
_cell.angle_beta   90.00
_cell.angle_gamma   90.00
#
_symmetry.space_group_name_H-M   'P 1'
#
loop_
_entity.id
_entity.type
_entity.pdbx_description
1 polymer ?
#
loop_
_entity_poly.entity_id
_entity_poly.type
_entity_poly.pdbx_seq_one_letter_code
_entity_poly.pdbx_strand_id
1 'polypeptide(L)'
;VSPFVLAASAEMLFTDLPLTERVRRLDAAGLEVEIWDWTTKDLPALAATGARFGSMTGYVRGGLVDPGAADELLRTAERSLAAAEVLGCPRLNVHGTGLDARGLPVVPHEVVTAADLLAAARTLERLAALGERHGRVFTLENLNRAVDHPGVPFARAEETLALVAAVDSPHLRLNLDLYHAQIGEGNLVELCLAALPHVGEIQVADVPGRCEPGTGEIHYPRVAAALAGAGYSGVVALEGWAAGDPATALERFREAFTPAVPVGAPGAAP
;
A
#
# COMPACT_ATOMS: atom_id res chain seq x y z
N VAL A 1 14.37 18.12 3.11
CA VAL A 1 13.05 17.82 2.52
C VAL A 1 13.11 16.41 1.97
N SER A 2 12.08 15.60 2.24
CA SER A 2 11.97 14.24 1.70
C SER A 2 11.92 14.26 0.16
N PRO A 3 12.63 13.36 -0.53
CA PRO A 3 12.49 13.19 -1.97
C PRO A 3 11.19 12.46 -2.35
N PHE A 4 10.48 11.89 -1.38
CA PHE A 4 9.26 11.11 -1.55
C PHE A 4 8.02 11.94 -1.32
N VAL A 5 6.89 11.54 -1.91
CA VAL A 5 5.56 11.97 -1.47
C VAL A 5 5.21 11.16 -0.24
N LEU A 6 5.02 11.82 0.90
CA LEU A 6 4.67 11.13 2.14
C LEU A 6 3.16 11.04 2.31
N ALA A 7 2.68 9.88 2.72
CA ALA A 7 1.28 9.62 3.02
C ALA A 7 1.11 8.90 4.36
N ALA A 8 -0.11 8.85 4.89
CA ALA A 8 -0.40 8.08 6.09
C ALA A 8 -1.86 7.61 6.15
N SER A 9 -2.06 6.45 6.78
CA SER A 9 -3.38 5.86 6.98
C SER A 9 -4.16 6.58 8.08
N ALA A 10 -5.31 7.14 7.74
CA ALA A 10 -6.25 7.72 8.70
C ALA A 10 -6.97 6.65 9.55
N GLU A 11 -6.86 5.39 9.20
CA GLU A 11 -7.44 4.29 9.97
C GLU A 11 -6.65 3.98 11.24
N MET A 12 -5.33 4.23 11.22
CA MET A 12 -4.42 3.75 12.25
C MET A 12 -3.88 4.86 13.15
N LEU A 13 -3.97 6.12 12.71
CA LEU A 13 -3.48 7.29 13.47
C LEU A 13 -4.61 8.14 14.01
N PHE A 14 -4.39 8.78 15.17
CA PHE A 14 -5.38 9.63 15.86
C PHE A 14 -6.72 8.92 16.09
N THR A 15 -6.70 7.64 16.43
CA THR A 15 -7.89 6.77 16.48
C THR A 15 -8.93 7.17 17.55
N ASP A 16 -8.57 8.04 18.46
CA ASP A 16 -9.43 8.69 19.44
C ASP A 16 -10.32 9.80 18.85
N LEU A 17 -10.03 10.25 17.60
CA LEU A 17 -10.75 11.32 16.92
C LEU A 17 -11.71 10.78 15.85
N PRO A 18 -12.76 11.55 15.49
CA PRO A 18 -13.58 11.28 14.32
C PRO A 18 -12.72 11.26 13.04
N LEU A 19 -13.06 10.39 12.06
CA LEU A 19 -12.27 10.18 10.85
C LEU A 19 -11.97 11.49 10.08
N THR A 20 -12.95 12.38 9.95
CA THR A 20 -12.76 13.67 9.28
C THR A 20 -11.71 14.55 9.97
N GLU A 21 -11.60 14.45 11.29
CA GLU A 21 -10.57 15.18 12.04
C GLU A 21 -9.19 14.53 11.87
N ARG A 22 -9.11 13.20 11.84
CA ARG A 22 -7.86 12.48 11.51
C ARG A 22 -7.33 12.91 10.15
N VAL A 23 -8.21 12.93 9.14
CA VAL A 23 -7.90 13.36 7.78
C VAL A 23 -7.35 14.79 7.77
N ARG A 24 -8.00 15.74 8.46
CA ARG A 24 -7.51 17.12 8.56
C ARG A 24 -6.14 17.22 9.23
N ARG A 25 -5.87 16.41 10.24
CA ARG A 25 -4.56 16.39 10.91
C ARG A 25 -3.45 15.89 10.02
N LEU A 26 -3.71 14.83 9.24
CA LEU A 26 -2.74 14.29 8.28
C LEU A 26 -2.48 15.30 7.15
N ASP A 27 -3.52 15.93 6.62
CA ASP A 27 -3.39 16.96 5.58
C ASP A 27 -2.65 18.21 6.10
N ALA A 28 -3.00 18.71 7.28
CA ALA A 28 -2.30 19.80 7.94
C ALA A 28 -0.83 19.46 8.23
N ALA A 29 -0.52 18.21 8.43
CA ALA A 29 0.83 17.69 8.48
C ALA A 29 1.49 17.59 7.08
N GLY A 30 0.85 17.93 5.98
CA GLY A 30 1.38 17.91 4.62
C GLY A 30 1.49 16.52 4.01
N LEU A 31 0.73 15.55 4.53
CA LEU A 31 0.71 14.17 4.06
C LEU A 31 -0.49 13.93 3.13
N GLU A 32 -0.34 13.02 2.16
CA GLU A 32 -1.49 12.41 1.52
C GLU A 32 -2.17 11.44 2.50
N VAL A 33 -3.48 11.23 2.32
CA VAL A 33 -4.29 10.42 3.22
C VAL A 33 -4.65 9.09 2.56
N GLU A 34 -4.49 8.02 3.29
CA GLU A 34 -4.99 6.69 2.92
C GLU A 34 -6.17 6.31 3.80
N ILE A 35 -7.15 5.64 3.21
CA ILE A 35 -8.31 5.07 3.90
C ILE A 35 -8.56 3.63 3.44
N TRP A 36 -9.13 2.83 4.34
CA TRP A 36 -9.58 1.48 4.02
C TRP A 36 -11.02 1.45 3.49
N ASP A 37 -11.82 0.53 3.99
CA ASP A 37 -13.21 0.34 3.55
C ASP A 37 -14.00 1.65 3.52
N TRP A 38 -14.27 2.11 2.31
CA TRP A 38 -15.03 3.34 2.04
C TRP A 38 -16.53 3.16 2.24
N THR A 39 -17.05 1.93 2.30
CA THR A 39 -18.49 1.63 2.28
C THR A 39 -19.24 2.10 3.53
N THR A 40 -18.51 2.32 4.62
CA THR A 40 -19.03 2.77 5.91
C THR A 40 -18.75 4.25 6.18
N LYS A 41 -18.17 4.97 5.23
CA LYS A 41 -17.70 6.34 5.40
C LYS A 41 -18.60 7.36 4.71
N ASP A 42 -18.70 8.54 5.30
CA ASP A 42 -19.33 9.73 4.68
C ASP A 42 -18.34 10.36 3.69
N LEU A 43 -18.34 9.86 2.44
CA LEU A 43 -17.42 10.35 1.40
C LEU A 43 -17.60 11.84 1.08
N PRO A 44 -18.82 12.41 1.01
CA PRO A 44 -19.01 13.85 0.88
C PRO A 44 -18.35 14.64 2.00
N ALA A 45 -18.48 14.21 3.26
CA ALA A 45 -17.83 14.87 4.40
C ALA A 45 -16.31 14.76 4.35
N LEU A 46 -15.77 13.62 3.88
CA LEU A 46 -14.33 13.45 3.66
C LEU A 46 -13.82 14.34 2.53
N ALA A 47 -14.49 14.38 1.39
CA ALA A 47 -14.14 15.26 0.27
C ALA A 47 -14.18 16.74 0.66
N ALA A 48 -15.15 17.15 1.50
CA ALA A 48 -15.27 18.52 2.00
C ALA A 48 -14.13 18.95 2.94
N THR A 49 -13.26 18.02 3.38
CA THR A 49 -12.02 18.38 4.12
C THR A 49 -11.01 19.10 3.25
N GLY A 50 -11.04 18.88 1.92
CA GLY A 50 -10.05 19.39 0.97
C GLY A 50 -8.72 18.63 1.00
N ALA A 51 -8.59 17.58 1.81
CA ALA A 51 -7.40 16.78 1.92
C ALA A 51 -7.12 15.97 0.63
N ARG A 52 -5.85 15.69 0.38
CA ARG A 52 -5.43 14.85 -0.75
C ARG A 52 -5.49 13.37 -0.36
N PHE A 53 -6.44 12.64 -0.94
CA PHE A 53 -6.51 11.18 -0.77
C PHE A 53 -5.59 10.50 -1.77
N GLY A 54 -4.61 9.75 -1.26
CA GLY A 54 -3.59 9.08 -2.06
C GLY A 54 -3.98 7.66 -2.48
N SER A 55 -4.54 6.90 -1.54
CA SER A 55 -4.91 5.49 -1.74
C SER A 55 -6.16 5.13 -0.94
N MET A 56 -6.93 4.16 -1.42
CA MET A 56 -8.09 3.59 -0.75
C MET A 56 -8.33 2.15 -1.18
N THR A 57 -9.11 1.38 -0.40
CA THR A 57 -9.50 0.03 -0.80
C THR A 57 -10.25 0.04 -2.14
N GLY A 58 -9.76 -0.72 -3.09
CA GLY A 58 -10.21 -0.72 -4.49
C GLY A 58 -11.30 -1.74 -4.82
N TYR A 59 -11.79 -2.48 -3.85
CA TYR A 59 -12.86 -3.47 -4.02
C TYR A 59 -13.63 -3.64 -2.69
N VAL A 60 -14.72 -4.40 -2.70
CA VAL A 60 -15.48 -4.69 -1.48
C VAL A 60 -15.54 -6.19 -1.22
N ARG A 61 -15.62 -6.99 -2.29
CA ARG A 61 -15.72 -8.45 -2.22
C ARG A 61 -15.07 -9.08 -3.44
N GLY A 62 -14.89 -10.39 -3.35
CA GLY A 62 -14.33 -11.20 -4.44
C GLY A 62 -12.87 -11.54 -4.21
N GLY A 63 -12.23 -12.07 -5.23
CA GLY A 63 -10.83 -12.50 -5.19
C GLY A 63 -10.30 -12.76 -6.58
N LEU A 64 -9.01 -13.12 -6.69
CA LEU A 64 -8.33 -13.20 -7.97
C LEU A 64 -8.46 -14.55 -8.67
N VAL A 65 -8.70 -15.64 -7.93
CA VAL A 65 -8.49 -17.01 -8.41
C VAL A 65 -9.76 -17.66 -8.95
N ASP A 66 -10.83 -17.64 -8.18
CA ASP A 66 -12.10 -18.27 -8.57
C ASP A 66 -12.85 -17.36 -9.56
N PRO A 67 -13.37 -17.90 -10.69
CA PRO A 67 -14.04 -17.09 -11.71
C PRO A 67 -15.25 -16.31 -11.18
N GLY A 68 -16.06 -16.89 -10.30
CA GLY A 68 -17.18 -16.20 -9.69
C GLY A 68 -16.73 -15.10 -8.73
N ALA A 69 -15.68 -15.34 -7.96
CA ALA A 69 -15.06 -14.35 -7.10
C ALA A 69 -14.37 -13.23 -7.90
N ALA A 70 -13.78 -13.55 -9.06
CA ALA A 70 -13.19 -12.56 -9.95
C ALA A 70 -14.22 -11.60 -10.54
N ASP A 71 -15.37 -12.10 -10.97
CA ASP A 71 -16.46 -11.26 -11.46
C ASP A 71 -17.06 -10.39 -10.34
N GLU A 72 -17.16 -10.91 -9.13
CA GLU A 72 -17.56 -10.14 -7.95
C GLU A 72 -16.55 -9.04 -7.62
N LEU A 73 -15.24 -9.33 -7.67
CA LEU A 73 -14.17 -8.36 -7.44
C LEU A 73 -14.29 -7.20 -8.44
N LEU A 74 -14.39 -7.48 -9.72
CA LEU A 74 -14.51 -6.44 -10.75
C LEU A 74 -15.77 -5.59 -10.59
N ARG A 75 -16.93 -6.23 -10.31
CA ARG A 75 -18.19 -5.51 -10.07
C ARG A 75 -18.09 -4.59 -8.85
N THR A 76 -17.40 -5.02 -7.79
CA THR A 76 -17.22 -4.18 -6.60
C THR A 76 -16.11 -3.14 -6.78
N ALA A 77 -15.13 -3.40 -7.63
CA ALA A 77 -14.12 -2.42 -8.02
C ALA A 77 -14.72 -1.24 -8.82
N GLU A 78 -15.71 -1.48 -9.67
CA GLU A 78 -16.45 -0.39 -10.33
C GLU A 78 -17.13 0.55 -9.33
N ARG A 79 -17.67 0.00 -8.23
CA ARG A 79 -18.24 0.81 -7.15
C ARG A 79 -17.16 1.60 -6.41
N SER A 80 -15.98 0.99 -6.19
CA SER A 80 -14.84 1.67 -5.57
C SER A 80 -14.30 2.80 -6.44
N LEU A 81 -14.32 2.65 -7.76
CA LEU A 81 -13.96 3.73 -8.70
C LEU A 81 -14.89 4.94 -8.57
N ALA A 82 -16.20 4.72 -8.42
CA ALA A 82 -17.14 5.82 -8.17
C ALA A 82 -16.87 6.53 -6.83
N ALA A 83 -16.50 5.79 -5.79
CA ALA A 83 -16.09 6.37 -4.51
C ALA A 83 -14.76 7.15 -4.63
N ALA A 84 -13.79 6.59 -5.37
CA ALA A 84 -12.52 7.24 -5.64
C ALA A 84 -12.66 8.55 -6.44
N GLU A 85 -13.65 8.62 -7.32
CA GLU A 85 -13.97 9.86 -8.05
C GLU A 85 -14.42 10.97 -7.10
N VAL A 86 -15.30 10.66 -6.13
CA VAL A 86 -15.75 11.62 -5.11
C VAL A 86 -14.59 12.19 -4.30
N LEU A 87 -13.61 11.36 -3.97
CA LEU A 87 -12.44 11.75 -3.16
C LEU A 87 -11.27 12.30 -4.00
N GLY A 88 -11.32 12.16 -5.33
CA GLY A 88 -10.16 12.45 -6.19
C GLY A 88 -9.00 11.47 -5.99
N CYS A 89 -9.25 10.28 -5.42
CA CYS A 89 -8.23 9.31 -5.04
C CYS A 89 -7.67 8.58 -6.28
N PRO A 90 -6.35 8.65 -6.55
CA PRO A 90 -5.75 8.09 -7.76
C PRO A 90 -5.47 6.58 -7.69
N ARG A 91 -5.26 6.01 -6.50
CA ARG A 91 -4.86 4.62 -6.31
C ARG A 91 -5.91 3.83 -5.55
N LEU A 92 -6.14 2.60 -5.97
CA LEU A 92 -7.12 1.68 -5.40
C LEU A 92 -6.43 0.36 -5.06
N ASN A 93 -6.29 0.09 -3.77
CA ASN A 93 -5.59 -1.08 -3.27
C ASN A 93 -6.44 -2.35 -3.34
N VAL A 94 -5.85 -3.46 -3.77
CA VAL A 94 -6.48 -4.78 -3.87
C VAL A 94 -5.57 -5.87 -3.31
N HIS A 95 -6.19 -6.96 -2.85
CA HIS A 95 -5.52 -8.13 -2.31
C HIS A 95 -5.83 -9.38 -3.13
N GLY A 96 -5.14 -10.47 -2.85
CA GLY A 96 -5.36 -11.76 -3.53
C GLY A 96 -6.77 -12.34 -3.34
N THR A 97 -7.44 -11.98 -2.25
CA THR A 97 -8.81 -12.36 -1.92
C THR A 97 -9.47 -11.30 -1.04
N GLY A 98 -10.79 -11.37 -0.89
CA GLY A 98 -11.53 -10.53 0.06
C GLY A 98 -11.12 -10.81 1.50
N LEU A 99 -10.99 -9.75 2.28
CA LEU A 99 -10.69 -9.82 3.71
C LEU A 99 -11.93 -9.47 4.54
N ASP A 100 -12.10 -10.13 5.68
CA ASP A 100 -13.13 -9.79 6.66
C ASP A 100 -12.68 -8.59 7.54
N ALA A 101 -13.53 -8.14 8.45
CA ALA A 101 -13.23 -7.01 9.34
C ALA A 101 -12.04 -7.24 10.29
N ARG A 102 -11.54 -8.47 10.39
CA ARG A 102 -10.35 -8.83 11.18
C ARG A 102 -9.11 -8.97 10.29
N GLY A 103 -9.23 -8.70 9.00
CA GLY A 103 -8.16 -8.90 8.02
C GLY A 103 -7.97 -10.35 7.58
N LEU A 104 -8.88 -11.28 7.96
CA LEU A 104 -8.75 -12.67 7.58
C LEU A 104 -9.38 -12.92 6.19
N PRO A 105 -8.79 -13.80 5.36
CA PRO A 105 -9.35 -14.13 4.06
C PRO A 105 -10.75 -14.74 4.18
N VAL A 106 -11.70 -14.19 3.43
CA VAL A 106 -13.07 -14.74 3.37
C VAL A 106 -13.07 -16.14 2.75
N VAL A 107 -12.19 -16.37 1.78
CA VAL A 107 -11.92 -17.68 1.19
C VAL A 107 -10.43 -17.95 1.30
N PRO A 108 -9.99 -18.74 2.30
CA PRO A 108 -8.57 -19.05 2.46
C PRO A 108 -8.06 -20.02 1.37
N HIS A 109 -6.81 -19.80 0.95
CA HIS A 109 -6.08 -20.65 0.01
C HIS A 109 -4.81 -21.16 0.70
N GLU A 110 -4.82 -22.42 1.12
CA GLU A 110 -3.64 -23.03 1.79
C GLU A 110 -2.47 -23.24 0.81
N VAL A 111 -2.79 -23.54 -0.44
CA VAL A 111 -1.80 -23.78 -1.50
C VAL A 111 -2.18 -22.96 -2.73
N VAL A 112 -1.21 -22.23 -3.25
CA VAL A 112 -1.34 -21.51 -4.53
C VAL A 112 -0.71 -22.38 -5.62
N THR A 113 -1.49 -22.72 -6.64
CA THR A 113 -1.04 -23.51 -7.78
C THR A 113 -0.68 -22.64 -8.99
N ALA A 114 -0.01 -23.22 -10.00
CA ALA A 114 0.24 -22.52 -11.25
C ALA A 114 -1.07 -22.11 -11.98
N ALA A 115 -2.14 -22.88 -11.83
CA ALA A 115 -3.45 -22.54 -12.38
C ALA A 115 -4.03 -21.29 -11.70
N ASP A 116 -3.83 -21.14 -10.39
CA ASP A 116 -4.28 -19.98 -9.62
C ASP A 116 -3.51 -18.72 -10.03
N LEU A 117 -2.20 -18.83 -10.28
CA LEU A 117 -1.40 -17.72 -10.82
C LEU A 117 -1.91 -17.24 -12.19
N LEU A 118 -2.22 -18.18 -13.09
CA LEU A 118 -2.79 -17.85 -14.41
C LEU A 118 -4.19 -17.22 -14.29
N ALA A 119 -5.02 -17.71 -13.39
CA ALA A 119 -6.34 -17.16 -13.14
C ALA A 119 -6.25 -15.74 -12.57
N ALA A 120 -5.38 -15.54 -11.59
CA ALA A 120 -5.11 -14.24 -10.99
C ALA A 120 -4.60 -13.21 -12.01
N ALA A 121 -3.64 -13.59 -12.86
CA ALA A 121 -3.12 -12.72 -13.91
C ALA A 121 -4.24 -12.24 -14.86
N ARG A 122 -5.12 -13.13 -15.30
CA ARG A 122 -6.28 -12.78 -16.15
C ARG A 122 -7.26 -11.84 -15.46
N THR A 123 -7.49 -12.04 -14.17
CA THR A 123 -8.36 -11.16 -13.37
C THR A 123 -7.72 -9.78 -13.23
N LEU A 124 -6.42 -9.73 -12.99
CA LEU A 124 -5.65 -8.49 -12.89
C LEU A 124 -5.55 -7.73 -14.22
N GLU A 125 -5.45 -8.42 -15.37
CA GLU A 125 -5.57 -7.80 -16.70
C GLU A 125 -6.92 -7.07 -16.88
N ARG A 126 -8.01 -7.72 -16.46
CA ARG A 126 -9.36 -7.11 -16.49
C ARG A 126 -9.46 -5.91 -15.56
N LEU A 127 -8.83 -6.00 -14.39
CA LEU A 127 -8.79 -4.91 -13.41
C LEU A 127 -7.97 -3.73 -13.93
N ALA A 128 -6.81 -3.99 -14.55
CA ALA A 128 -5.98 -2.98 -15.22
C ALA A 128 -6.76 -2.24 -16.32
N ALA A 129 -7.48 -2.99 -17.18
CA ALA A 129 -8.33 -2.40 -18.22
C ALA A 129 -9.48 -1.56 -17.63
N LEU A 130 -9.99 -1.93 -16.46
CA LEU A 130 -10.97 -1.13 -15.72
C LEU A 130 -10.32 0.17 -15.23
N GLY A 131 -9.13 0.11 -14.65
CA GLY A 131 -8.35 1.27 -14.22
C GLY A 131 -8.05 2.23 -15.37
N GLU A 132 -7.66 1.71 -16.54
CA GLU A 132 -7.40 2.50 -17.74
C GLU A 132 -8.63 3.32 -18.16
N ARG A 133 -9.81 2.68 -18.22
CA ARG A 133 -11.06 3.38 -18.61
C ARG A 133 -11.42 4.54 -17.68
N HIS A 134 -11.03 4.46 -16.41
CA HIS A 134 -11.33 5.47 -15.38
C HIS A 134 -10.16 6.40 -15.05
N GLY A 135 -9.00 6.22 -15.70
CA GLY A 135 -7.79 6.98 -15.39
C GLY A 135 -7.31 6.79 -13.97
N ARG A 136 -7.44 5.58 -13.42
CA ARG A 136 -7.02 5.20 -12.06
C ARG A 136 -6.00 4.06 -12.11
N VAL A 137 -5.28 3.89 -11.01
CA VAL A 137 -4.31 2.80 -10.86
C VAL A 137 -4.82 1.86 -9.76
N PHE A 138 -4.94 0.58 -10.08
CA PHE A 138 -5.07 -0.44 -9.06
C PHE A 138 -3.69 -0.84 -8.55
N THR A 139 -3.57 -1.05 -7.25
CA THR A 139 -2.32 -1.51 -6.63
C THR A 139 -2.57 -2.87 -5.96
N LEU A 140 -1.79 -3.90 -6.36
CA LEU A 140 -1.83 -5.21 -5.72
C LEU A 140 -0.86 -5.23 -4.55
N GLU A 141 -1.37 -5.49 -3.36
CA GLU A 141 -0.59 -5.49 -2.13
C GLU A 141 -0.09 -6.89 -1.77
N ASN A 142 1.19 -6.97 -1.37
CA ASN A 142 1.70 -8.12 -0.64
C ASN A 142 1.26 -8.04 0.82
N LEU A 143 0.96 -9.21 1.38
CA LEU A 143 0.56 -9.37 2.78
C LEU A 143 1.53 -10.33 3.50
N ASN A 144 1.22 -10.75 4.72
CA ASN A 144 1.92 -11.84 5.38
C ASN A 144 0.94 -12.90 5.90
N ARG A 145 1.32 -14.16 5.79
CA ARG A 145 0.52 -15.31 6.27
C ARG A 145 0.86 -15.72 7.69
N ALA A 146 2.02 -15.31 8.17
CA ALA A 146 2.57 -15.81 9.43
C ALA A 146 1.89 -15.17 10.65
N VAL A 147 1.46 -13.91 10.54
CA VAL A 147 0.92 -13.13 11.66
C VAL A 147 -0.49 -12.61 11.36
N ASP A 148 -0.65 -11.83 10.28
CA ASP A 148 -1.88 -11.03 10.09
C ASP A 148 -2.94 -11.70 9.22
N HIS A 149 -2.53 -12.39 8.14
CA HIS A 149 -3.45 -12.84 7.08
C HIS A 149 -3.25 -14.33 6.74
N PRO A 150 -3.39 -15.27 7.69
CA PRO A 150 -3.21 -16.71 7.41
C PRO A 150 -4.18 -17.20 6.35
N GLY A 151 -3.66 -17.90 5.34
CA GLY A 151 -4.45 -18.44 4.22
C GLY A 151 -4.69 -17.45 3.07
N VAL A 152 -4.19 -16.21 3.10
CA VAL A 152 -4.30 -15.30 1.95
C VAL A 152 -3.43 -15.82 0.78
N PRO A 153 -3.94 -15.86 -0.48
CA PRO A 153 -3.13 -16.19 -1.63
C PRO A 153 -2.25 -15.01 -2.05
N PHE A 154 -1.12 -15.30 -2.70
CA PHE A 154 -0.18 -14.30 -3.22
C PHE A 154 0.28 -13.31 -2.15
N ALA A 155 0.65 -13.85 -0.98
CA ALA A 155 1.03 -13.04 0.18
C ALA A 155 2.43 -12.43 0.06
N ARG A 156 3.36 -13.15 -0.57
CA ARG A 156 4.76 -12.70 -0.66
C ARG A 156 4.91 -11.62 -1.71
N ALA A 157 5.79 -10.66 -1.44
CA ALA A 157 6.07 -9.58 -2.38
C ALA A 157 6.62 -10.10 -3.72
N GLU A 158 7.39 -11.20 -3.72
CA GLU A 158 7.85 -11.83 -4.97
C GLU A 158 6.70 -12.39 -5.82
N GLU A 159 5.63 -12.90 -5.19
CA GLU A 159 4.45 -13.44 -5.89
C GLU A 159 3.60 -12.31 -6.49
N THR A 160 3.35 -11.26 -5.72
CA THR A 160 2.60 -10.08 -6.19
C THR A 160 3.37 -9.32 -7.26
N LEU A 161 4.69 -9.17 -7.11
CA LEU A 161 5.56 -8.57 -8.12
C LEU A 161 5.53 -9.36 -9.43
N ALA A 162 5.60 -10.69 -9.37
CA ALA A 162 5.53 -11.54 -10.56
C ALA A 162 4.19 -11.37 -11.30
N LEU A 163 3.06 -11.29 -10.57
CA LEU A 163 1.74 -11.04 -11.14
C LEU A 163 1.65 -9.66 -11.81
N VAL A 164 2.10 -8.61 -11.11
CA VAL A 164 2.08 -7.24 -11.65
C VAL A 164 2.98 -7.11 -12.87
N ALA A 165 4.18 -7.70 -12.84
CA ALA A 165 5.10 -7.73 -13.96
C ALA A 165 4.57 -8.52 -15.17
N ALA A 166 3.85 -9.63 -14.93
CA ALA A 166 3.24 -10.41 -15.99
C ALA A 166 2.12 -9.66 -16.73
N VAL A 167 1.35 -8.83 -16.02
CA VAL A 167 0.30 -7.99 -16.61
C VAL A 167 0.88 -6.76 -17.31
N ASP A 168 1.99 -6.21 -16.79
CA ASP A 168 2.76 -5.09 -17.35
C ASP A 168 1.90 -3.88 -17.79
N SER A 169 1.02 -3.44 -16.91
CA SER A 169 0.11 -2.29 -17.18
C SER A 169 0.46 -1.09 -16.30
N PRO A 170 0.41 0.15 -16.83
CA PRO A 170 0.53 1.35 -15.99
C PRO A 170 -0.67 1.54 -15.05
N HIS A 171 -1.78 0.83 -15.28
CA HIS A 171 -3.00 0.86 -14.47
C HIS A 171 -3.11 -0.28 -13.46
N LEU A 172 -2.06 -1.14 -13.39
CA LEU A 172 -1.88 -2.13 -12.32
C LEU A 172 -0.43 -2.06 -11.83
N ARG A 173 -0.23 -1.68 -10.59
CA ARG A 173 1.08 -1.51 -9.98
C ARG A 173 1.14 -2.31 -8.67
N LEU A 174 2.32 -2.42 -8.11
CA LEU A 174 2.54 -3.04 -6.82
C LEU A 174 2.32 -2.01 -5.69
N ASN A 175 1.53 -2.33 -4.69
CA ASN A 175 1.63 -1.74 -3.38
C ASN A 175 2.60 -2.60 -2.58
N LEU A 176 3.83 -2.10 -2.41
CA LEU A 176 4.88 -2.83 -1.69
C LEU A 176 4.81 -2.47 -0.21
N ASP A 177 4.13 -3.30 0.58
CA ASP A 177 4.10 -3.15 2.03
C ASP A 177 5.32 -3.83 2.67
N LEU A 178 6.20 -2.98 3.24
CA LEU A 178 7.47 -3.42 3.83
C LEU A 178 7.30 -4.06 5.22
N TYR A 179 6.23 -3.75 5.94
CA TYR A 179 5.91 -4.46 7.18
C TYR A 179 5.58 -5.93 6.89
N HIS A 180 4.71 -6.16 5.93
CA HIS A 180 4.35 -7.51 5.51
C HIS A 180 5.53 -8.25 4.89
N ALA A 181 6.32 -7.58 4.04
CA ALA A 181 7.50 -8.17 3.42
C ALA A 181 8.58 -8.54 4.45
N GLN A 182 8.77 -7.75 5.50
CA GLN A 182 9.72 -8.09 6.57
C GLN A 182 9.35 -9.41 7.26
N ILE A 183 8.06 -9.59 7.59
CA ILE A 183 7.55 -10.81 8.23
C ILE A 183 7.60 -12.00 7.28
N GLY A 184 7.29 -11.79 6.01
CA GLY A 184 7.18 -12.85 5.01
C GLY A 184 8.50 -13.31 4.43
N GLU A 185 9.44 -12.42 4.17
CA GLU A 185 10.62 -12.73 3.36
C GLU A 185 11.89 -11.93 3.70
N GLY A 186 11.78 -10.74 4.29
CA GLY A 186 12.94 -9.91 4.66
C GLY A 186 13.71 -9.37 3.45
N ASN A 187 15.00 -9.05 3.66
CA ASN A 187 15.91 -8.53 2.61
C ASN A 187 15.35 -7.29 1.88
N LEU A 188 14.75 -6.37 2.63
CA LEU A 188 13.91 -5.29 2.11
C LEU A 188 14.61 -4.36 1.12
N VAL A 189 15.92 -4.10 1.27
CA VAL A 189 16.64 -3.20 0.36
C VAL A 189 16.69 -3.77 -1.05
N GLU A 190 17.08 -5.03 -1.19
CA GLU A 190 17.15 -5.71 -2.50
C GLU A 190 15.75 -5.90 -3.09
N LEU A 191 14.77 -6.25 -2.26
CA LEU A 191 13.37 -6.35 -2.66
C LEU A 191 12.85 -5.02 -3.23
N CYS A 192 13.06 -3.91 -2.52
CA CYS A 192 12.69 -2.58 -3.00
C CYS A 192 13.31 -2.28 -4.37
N LEU A 193 14.61 -2.47 -4.51
CA LEU A 193 15.31 -2.16 -5.76
C LEU A 193 14.80 -3.02 -6.94
N ALA A 194 14.54 -4.31 -6.70
CA ALA A 194 13.98 -5.19 -7.71
C ALA A 194 12.54 -4.81 -8.10
N ALA A 195 11.74 -4.34 -7.15
CA ALA A 195 10.34 -4.02 -7.36
C ALA A 195 10.11 -2.63 -8.02
N LEU A 196 11.07 -1.70 -7.93
CA LEU A 196 10.89 -0.29 -8.35
C LEU A 196 10.23 -0.08 -9.73
N PRO A 197 10.55 -0.87 -10.79
CA PRO A 197 9.90 -0.70 -12.09
C PRO A 197 8.39 -0.88 -12.06
N HIS A 198 7.87 -1.57 -11.05
CA HIS A 198 6.47 -1.96 -10.94
C HIS A 198 5.73 -1.32 -9.75
N VAL A 199 6.43 -0.59 -8.89
CA VAL A 199 5.85 0.03 -7.68
C VAL A 199 4.90 1.17 -8.05
N GLY A 200 3.71 1.16 -7.47
CA GLY A 200 2.74 2.27 -7.45
C GLY A 200 2.80 3.08 -6.17
N GLU A 201 3.02 2.40 -5.05
CA GLU A 201 3.26 2.99 -3.73
C GLU A 201 4.01 2.00 -2.83
N ILE A 202 4.61 2.52 -1.77
CA ILE A 202 5.29 1.74 -0.74
C ILE A 202 4.60 2.03 0.59
N GLN A 203 4.16 1.00 1.29
CA GLN A 203 3.64 1.12 2.65
C GLN A 203 4.68 0.66 3.67
N VAL A 204 4.69 1.30 4.84
CA VAL A 204 5.68 1.06 5.88
C VAL A 204 5.06 1.04 7.28
N ALA A 205 5.50 0.11 8.08
CA ALA A 205 5.40 0.08 9.53
C ALA A 205 6.53 -0.79 10.09
N ASP A 206 6.85 -0.64 11.37
CA ASP A 206 7.94 -1.41 11.97
C ASP A 206 7.47 -2.77 12.51
N VAL A 207 8.38 -3.72 12.58
CA VAL A 207 8.16 -5.08 13.10
C VAL A 207 9.01 -5.27 14.35
N PRO A 208 8.45 -5.87 15.42
CA PRO A 208 7.04 -6.23 15.62
C PRO A 208 6.16 -5.04 15.99
N GLY A 209 4.84 -5.22 15.96
CA GLY A 209 3.87 -4.28 16.53
C GLY A 209 3.21 -3.34 15.55
N ARG A 210 3.65 -3.29 14.28
CA ARG A 210 3.07 -2.48 13.21
C ARG A 210 2.92 -1.01 13.59
N CYS A 211 3.96 -0.45 14.24
CA CYS A 211 4.03 0.95 14.63
C CYS A 211 4.94 1.76 13.70
N GLU A 212 5.15 3.05 14.02
CA GLU A 212 6.00 3.93 13.23
C GLU A 212 7.46 3.48 13.15
N PRO A 213 8.23 3.88 12.11
CA PRO A 213 9.66 3.62 11.98
C PRO A 213 10.48 3.95 13.24
N GLY A 214 11.39 3.05 13.61
CA GLY A 214 12.24 3.17 14.79
C GLY A 214 11.67 2.59 16.07
N THR A 215 10.54 1.87 15.98
CA THR A 215 9.93 1.15 17.11
C THR A 215 10.23 -0.34 17.10
N GLY A 216 10.81 -0.85 16.02
CA GLY A 216 11.10 -2.27 15.82
C GLY A 216 12.47 -2.55 15.21
N GLU A 217 12.53 -3.55 14.33
CA GLU A 217 13.77 -4.12 13.80
C GLU A 217 14.16 -3.61 12.40
N ILE A 218 13.27 -2.86 11.70
CA ILE A 218 13.54 -2.40 10.34
C ILE A 218 14.38 -1.12 10.36
N HIS A 219 15.50 -1.12 9.69
CA HIS A 219 16.34 0.08 9.56
C HIS A 219 15.87 0.96 8.39
N TYR A 220 14.73 1.64 8.54
CA TYR A 220 14.11 2.49 7.51
C TYR A 220 15.00 3.58 6.91
N PRO A 221 15.91 4.25 7.65
CA PRO A 221 16.85 5.19 7.04
C PRO A 221 17.73 4.56 5.95
N ARG A 222 18.09 3.27 6.08
CA ARG A 222 18.85 2.55 5.06
C ARG A 222 17.98 2.23 3.83
N VAL A 223 16.72 1.84 4.05
CA VAL A 223 15.74 1.62 2.98
C VAL A 223 15.50 2.92 2.21
N ALA A 224 15.23 4.01 2.92
CA ALA A 224 15.02 5.33 2.32
C ALA A 224 16.21 5.81 1.50
N ALA A 225 17.44 5.61 2.00
CA ALA A 225 18.65 5.95 1.27
C ALA A 225 18.82 5.12 -0.02
N ALA A 226 18.46 3.83 0.00
CA ALA A 226 18.51 2.97 -1.18
C ALA A 226 17.47 3.39 -2.23
N LEU A 227 16.23 3.66 -1.81
CA LEU A 227 15.15 4.15 -2.68
C LEU A 227 15.52 5.48 -3.34
N ALA A 228 16.02 6.45 -2.56
CA ALA A 228 16.46 7.75 -3.08
C ALA A 228 17.66 7.61 -4.04
N GLY A 229 18.62 6.75 -3.69
CA GLY A 229 19.77 6.45 -4.54
C GLY A 229 19.41 5.81 -5.88
N ALA A 230 18.30 5.06 -5.92
CA ALA A 230 17.74 4.48 -7.14
C ALA A 230 16.80 5.44 -7.90
N GLY A 231 16.62 6.67 -7.42
CA GLY A 231 15.80 7.70 -8.08
C GLY A 231 14.29 7.58 -7.82
N TYR A 232 13.87 6.77 -6.84
CA TYR A 232 12.44 6.71 -6.47
C TYR A 232 12.02 8.03 -5.83
N SER A 233 10.94 8.60 -6.33
CA SER A 233 10.31 9.82 -5.81
C SER A 233 8.80 9.69 -5.62
N GLY A 234 8.31 8.44 -5.66
CA GLY A 234 6.89 8.11 -5.51
C GLY A 234 6.43 8.19 -4.05
N VAL A 235 5.28 7.57 -3.80
CA VAL A 235 4.61 7.61 -2.50
C VAL A 235 5.23 6.62 -1.53
N VAL A 236 5.48 7.09 -0.31
CA VAL A 236 5.77 6.26 0.87
C VAL A 236 4.73 6.59 1.92
N ALA A 237 3.99 5.60 2.39
CA ALA A 237 2.85 5.75 3.29
C ALA A 237 3.09 5.06 4.62
N LEU A 238 2.84 5.73 5.72
CA LEU A 238 2.78 5.11 7.04
C LEU A 238 1.44 4.40 7.23
N GLU A 239 1.44 3.07 7.12
CA GLU A 239 0.31 2.21 7.47
C GLU A 239 0.61 1.46 8.78
N GLY A 240 0.64 2.21 9.87
CA GLY A 240 1.01 1.71 11.19
C GLY A 240 0.30 2.48 12.31
N TRP A 241 0.19 1.81 13.46
CA TRP A 241 -0.30 2.43 14.69
C TRP A 241 0.76 3.38 15.25
N ALA A 242 0.33 4.33 16.08
CA ALA A 242 1.29 5.06 16.89
C ALA A 242 1.64 4.22 18.14
N ALA A 243 2.94 4.00 18.39
CA ALA A 243 3.39 3.35 19.63
C ALA A 243 3.08 4.20 20.87
N GLY A 244 2.89 5.49 20.68
CA GLY A 244 2.56 6.45 21.72
C GLY A 244 1.74 7.62 21.15
N ASP A 245 2.29 8.83 21.16
CA ASP A 245 1.65 10.00 20.59
C ASP A 245 1.68 9.97 19.05
N PRO A 246 0.53 10.12 18.37
CA PRO A 246 0.49 10.07 16.89
C PRO A 246 1.27 11.18 16.19
N ALA A 247 1.42 12.36 16.79
CA ALA A 247 2.23 13.42 16.21
C ALA A 247 3.72 13.06 16.22
N THR A 248 4.19 12.47 17.32
CA THR A 248 5.56 11.92 17.42
C THR A 248 5.79 10.78 16.41
N ALA A 249 4.80 9.93 16.19
CA ALA A 249 4.87 8.87 15.19
C ALA A 249 5.08 9.45 13.77
N LEU A 250 4.35 10.51 13.41
CA LEU A 250 4.53 11.21 12.14
C LEU A 250 5.91 11.89 12.02
N GLU A 251 6.44 12.44 13.09
CA GLU A 251 7.79 13.03 13.10
C GLU A 251 8.86 11.96 12.82
N ARG A 252 8.83 10.83 13.53
CA ARG A 252 9.75 9.70 13.31
C ARG A 252 9.65 9.14 11.90
N PHE A 253 8.44 9.03 11.38
CA PHE A 253 8.24 8.60 9.99
C PHE A 253 8.92 9.56 9.00
N ARG A 254 8.73 10.88 9.17
CA ARG A 254 9.38 11.89 8.33
C ARG A 254 10.91 11.84 8.43
N GLU A 255 11.43 11.72 9.64
CA GLU A 255 12.87 11.62 9.87
C GLU A 255 13.46 10.42 9.16
N ALA A 256 12.81 9.25 9.25
CA ALA A 256 13.25 8.02 8.59
C ALA A 256 13.29 8.14 7.05
N PHE A 257 12.36 8.91 6.47
CA PHE A 257 12.23 9.12 5.02
C PHE A 257 12.73 10.51 4.54
N THR A 258 13.57 11.14 5.33
CA THR A 258 14.35 12.31 4.92
C THR A 258 15.86 11.92 4.96
N PRO A 259 16.34 11.16 3.96
CA PRO A 259 17.73 10.70 3.95
C PRO A 259 18.66 11.90 4.00
N ALA A 260 19.70 11.80 4.83
CA ALA A 260 20.78 12.79 4.85
C ALA A 260 21.33 12.92 3.42
N VAL A 261 21.47 14.15 2.93
CA VAL A 261 22.15 14.41 1.64
C VAL A 261 23.52 13.72 1.71
N PRO A 262 23.89 12.86 0.75
CA PRO A 262 25.21 12.25 0.77
C PRO A 262 26.25 13.39 0.82
N VAL A 263 26.97 13.49 1.89
CA VAL A 263 28.21 14.29 1.92
C VAL A 263 29.08 13.66 0.86
N GLY A 264 29.39 14.41 -0.21
CA GLY A 264 29.95 14.00 -1.48
C GLY A 264 30.90 12.81 -1.38
N ALA A 265 30.75 11.87 -2.31
CA ALA A 265 31.71 10.80 -2.48
C ALA A 265 33.12 11.41 -2.46
N PRO A 266 34.08 10.89 -1.67
CA PRO A 266 35.46 11.34 -1.76
C PRO A 266 35.90 11.16 -3.21
N GLY A 267 36.33 12.27 -3.83
CA GLY A 267 36.73 12.29 -5.22
C GLY A 267 37.64 11.13 -5.54
N ALA A 268 37.35 10.43 -6.65
CA ALA A 268 38.31 9.54 -7.25
C ALA A 268 39.62 10.36 -7.46
N ALA A 269 40.63 10.00 -6.72
CA ALA A 269 41.97 10.53 -6.95
C ALA A 269 42.46 10.10 -8.34
N PRO A 270 43.25 10.93 -9.04
CA PRO A 270 43.67 10.71 -10.41
C PRO A 270 44.53 9.46 -10.60
#